data_2276a71685cbfe5a551f74947e81e5ab
#
_entry.id   2276a71685cbfe5a551f74947e81e5ab
#
_cell.length_a   1.000
_cell.length_b   1.000
_cell.length_c   1.000
_cell.angle_alpha   90.00
_cell.angle_beta   90.00
_cell.angle_gamma   90.00
#
_symmetry.space_group_name_H-M   'P 1'
#
loop_
_entity.id
_entity.type
_entity.pdbx_description
1 polymer ?
#
loop_
_entity_poly.entity_id
_entity_poly.type
_entity_poly.pdbx_seq_one_letter_code
_entity_poly.pdbx_strand_id
1 'polypeptide(L)'
;LIGRVYEYFLQIFAAGSSKEDGEFYTPACIVQLIAELIEPYEGVVYDPCCGSGGMFVQSHKFVERHHGNSSKISIVGQESNPDTWRLCKMNLAIRGISCNLGGTNASTFINDKHKDLKADYIMANPPFNLKGWRGEDELTKDPRWRGYALPPTSNANYAWILHILSKLDVTHGVAGFLLANGAL
;
A
#
# COMPACT_ATOMS: atom_id res chain seq x y z
N LEU A 1 -13.64 -0.03 20.76
CA LEU A 1 -12.69 0.45 21.78
C LEU A 1 -11.27 -0.04 21.49
N ILE A 2 -11.04 -1.35 21.34
CA ILE A 2 -9.71 -1.97 21.15
C ILE A 2 -8.98 -1.39 19.92
N GLY A 3 -9.65 -1.22 18.79
CA GLY A 3 -9.06 -0.64 17.59
C GLY A 3 -8.52 0.78 17.77
N ARG A 4 -9.16 1.63 18.58
CA ARG A 4 -8.65 2.99 18.88
C ARG A 4 -7.40 2.95 19.78
N VAL A 5 -7.37 2.05 20.74
CA VAL A 5 -6.20 1.84 21.61
C VAL A 5 -5.02 1.36 20.75
N TYR A 6 -5.25 0.45 19.81
CA TYR A 6 -4.23 -0.03 18.90
C TYR A 6 -3.69 1.08 17.98
N GLU A 7 -4.57 1.92 17.41
CA GLU A 7 -4.15 3.10 16.62
C GLU A 7 -3.28 4.07 17.43
N TYR A 8 -3.62 4.29 18.69
CA TYR A 8 -2.82 5.13 19.58
C TYR A 8 -1.41 4.54 19.79
N PHE A 9 -1.29 3.24 20.03
CA PHE A 9 0.01 2.59 20.15
C PHE A 9 0.81 2.65 18.85
N LEU A 10 0.19 2.43 17.68
CA LEU A 10 0.85 2.56 16.39
C LEU A 10 1.42 3.98 16.18
N GLN A 11 0.69 5.02 16.58
CA GLN A 11 1.17 6.39 16.50
C GLN A 11 2.39 6.63 17.39
N ILE A 12 2.39 6.08 18.61
CA ILE A 12 3.54 6.18 19.53
C ILE A 12 4.75 5.43 18.96
N PHE A 13 4.57 4.21 18.45
CA PHE A 13 5.64 3.43 17.85
C PHE A 13 6.22 4.13 16.61
N ALA A 14 5.36 4.68 15.74
CA ALA A 14 5.79 5.43 14.58
C ALA A 14 6.55 6.72 14.95
N ALA A 15 6.20 7.36 16.05
CA ALA A 15 6.91 8.54 16.56
C ALA A 15 8.27 8.20 17.21
N GLY A 16 8.44 6.96 17.68
CA GLY A 16 9.66 6.46 18.33
C GLY A 16 10.63 5.74 17.40
N SER A 17 10.18 5.26 16.22
CA SER A 17 11.06 4.66 15.23
C SER A 17 11.93 5.74 14.57
N SER A 18 13.21 5.45 14.44
CA SER A 18 14.16 6.35 13.80
C SER A 18 13.73 6.63 12.35
N LYS A 19 13.85 7.88 11.91
CA LYS A 19 13.51 8.33 10.54
C LYS A 19 14.30 7.59 9.44
N GLU A 20 15.24 6.74 9.79
CA GLU A 20 16.11 6.00 8.87
C GLU A 20 15.41 4.80 8.20
N ASP A 21 14.36 4.23 8.81
CA ASP A 21 13.69 3.03 8.29
C ASP A 21 12.55 3.29 7.30
N GLY A 22 12.26 4.55 6.97
CA GLY A 22 11.24 4.92 5.97
C GLY A 22 9.80 4.52 6.36
N GLU A 23 9.58 4.11 7.59
CA GLU A 23 8.26 3.72 8.11
C GLU A 23 7.45 4.96 8.49
N PHE A 24 6.76 5.56 7.53
CA PHE A 24 5.88 6.69 7.78
C PHE A 24 4.47 6.21 8.10
N TYR A 25 4.00 6.51 9.30
CA TYR A 25 2.57 6.45 9.60
C TYR A 25 1.86 7.54 8.77
N THR A 26 1.02 7.12 7.82
CA THR A 26 0.23 8.07 7.04
C THR A 26 -0.88 8.65 7.92
N PRO A 27 -0.97 9.98 8.09
CA PRO A 27 -2.04 10.60 8.87
C PRO A 27 -3.43 10.17 8.39
N ALA A 28 -4.31 9.82 9.33
CA ALA A 28 -5.64 9.28 9.01
C ALA A 28 -6.47 10.22 8.12
N CYS A 29 -6.29 11.54 8.24
CA CYS A 29 -6.99 12.52 7.39
C CYS A 29 -6.57 12.43 5.91
N ILE A 30 -5.30 12.13 5.63
CA ILE A 30 -4.80 11.96 4.25
C ILE A 30 -5.34 10.65 3.66
N VAL A 31 -5.29 9.56 4.45
CA VAL A 31 -5.83 8.26 4.01
C VAL A 31 -7.33 8.35 3.76
N GLN A 32 -8.05 9.07 4.64
CA GLN A 32 -9.47 9.33 4.47
C GLN A 32 -9.73 10.12 3.19
N LEU A 33 -8.95 11.17 2.91
CA LEU A 33 -9.09 11.96 1.68
C LEU A 33 -8.91 11.08 0.43
N ILE A 34 -7.91 10.20 0.42
CA ILE A 34 -7.70 9.27 -0.70
C ILE A 34 -8.92 8.36 -0.86
N ALA A 35 -9.43 7.77 0.24
CA ALA A 35 -10.60 6.90 0.18
C ALA A 35 -11.86 7.64 -0.33
N GLU A 36 -12.09 8.88 0.10
CA GLU A 36 -13.21 9.71 -0.40
C GLU A 36 -13.06 10.10 -1.88
N LEU A 37 -11.83 10.19 -2.39
CA LEU A 37 -11.58 10.52 -3.80
C LEU A 37 -11.75 9.33 -4.75
N ILE A 38 -11.39 8.12 -4.31
CA ILE A 38 -11.44 6.92 -5.17
C ILE A 38 -12.69 6.07 -4.94
N GLU A 39 -13.43 6.29 -3.84
CA GLU A 39 -14.72 5.66 -3.53
C GLU A 39 -14.73 4.12 -3.61
N PRO A 40 -13.93 3.40 -2.78
CA PRO A 40 -13.76 1.95 -2.87
C PRO A 40 -14.98 1.21 -2.26
N TYR A 41 -16.11 1.18 -2.95
CA TYR A 41 -17.35 0.56 -2.46
C TYR A 41 -17.33 -0.96 -2.53
N GLU A 42 -16.78 -1.55 -3.59
CA GLU A 42 -16.70 -3.01 -3.78
C GLU A 42 -15.56 -3.38 -4.72
N GLY A 43 -15.02 -4.61 -4.58
CA GLY A 43 -13.92 -5.11 -5.41
C GLY A 43 -12.61 -5.22 -4.64
N VAL A 44 -11.51 -5.29 -5.37
CA VAL A 44 -10.16 -5.49 -4.81
C VAL A 44 -9.50 -4.16 -4.49
N VAL A 45 -9.16 -3.95 -3.23
CA VAL A 45 -8.35 -2.82 -2.76
C VAL A 45 -6.94 -3.30 -2.49
N TYR A 46 -5.96 -2.76 -3.21
CA TYR A 46 -4.56 -3.16 -3.14
C TYR A 46 -3.67 -2.03 -2.62
N ASP A 47 -2.72 -2.40 -1.76
CA ASP A 47 -1.64 -1.52 -1.31
C ASP A 47 -0.29 -2.27 -1.41
N PRO A 48 0.61 -1.87 -2.33
CA PRO A 48 1.90 -2.54 -2.55
C PRO A 48 2.93 -2.29 -1.44
N CYS A 49 2.67 -1.36 -0.52
CA CYS A 49 3.56 -0.98 0.59
C CYS A 49 2.71 -0.63 1.82
N CYS A 50 1.90 -1.61 2.26
CA CYS A 50 0.74 -1.38 3.11
C CYS A 50 1.05 -0.90 4.54
N GLY A 51 2.32 -0.91 4.94
CA GLY A 51 2.70 -0.48 6.28
C GLY A 51 1.91 -1.22 7.35
N SER A 52 1.37 -0.49 8.31
CA SER A 52 0.49 -1.03 9.36
C SER A 52 -0.97 -1.25 8.92
N GLY A 53 -1.31 -1.09 7.64
CA GLY A 53 -2.64 -1.34 7.09
C GLY A 53 -3.61 -0.17 7.23
N GLY A 54 -3.11 1.04 7.40
CA GLY A 54 -3.94 2.24 7.56
C GLY A 54 -4.90 2.50 6.40
N MET A 55 -4.43 2.30 5.15
CA MET A 55 -5.24 2.44 3.93
C MET A 55 -6.44 1.48 3.94
N PHE A 56 -6.22 0.23 4.30
CA PHE A 56 -7.28 -0.79 4.37
C PHE A 56 -8.33 -0.48 5.43
N VAL A 57 -7.90 -0.05 6.61
CA VAL A 57 -8.82 0.35 7.69
C VAL A 57 -9.71 1.51 7.25
N GLN A 58 -9.17 2.49 6.54
CA GLN A 58 -9.96 3.63 6.09
C GLN A 58 -10.89 3.25 4.91
N SER A 59 -10.49 2.34 4.02
CA SER A 59 -11.38 1.81 2.99
C SER A 59 -12.62 1.14 3.61
N HIS A 60 -12.43 0.30 4.62
CA HIS A 60 -13.55 -0.29 5.36
C HIS A 60 -14.43 0.77 6.03
N LYS A 61 -13.83 1.73 6.74
CA LYS A 61 -14.56 2.84 7.37
C LYS A 61 -15.30 3.71 6.35
N PHE A 62 -14.77 3.89 5.15
CA PHE A 62 -15.44 4.59 4.06
C PHE A 62 -16.75 3.90 3.71
N VAL A 63 -16.70 2.59 3.42
CA VAL A 63 -17.89 1.82 3.05
C VAL A 63 -18.93 1.82 4.18
N GLU A 64 -18.51 1.63 5.45
CA GLU A 64 -19.41 1.67 6.60
C GLU A 64 -20.11 3.04 6.76
N ARG A 65 -19.38 4.15 6.57
CA ARG A 65 -19.95 5.51 6.66
C ARG A 65 -20.96 5.81 5.55
N HIS A 66 -20.76 5.22 4.38
CA HIS A 66 -21.67 5.37 3.24
C HIS A 66 -22.75 4.27 3.16
N HIS A 67 -23.01 3.60 4.29
CA HIS A 67 -24.03 2.55 4.39
C HIS A 67 -23.84 1.38 3.42
N GLY A 68 -22.61 1.16 2.96
CA GLY A 68 -22.22 0.04 2.11
C GLY A 68 -21.99 -1.24 2.89
N ASN A 69 -21.68 -2.31 2.18
CA ASN A 69 -21.32 -3.60 2.75
C ASN A 69 -19.82 -3.83 2.62
N SER A 70 -19.08 -3.66 3.73
CA SER A 70 -17.62 -3.81 3.74
C SER A 70 -17.14 -5.24 3.43
N SER A 71 -18.02 -6.26 3.47
CA SER A 71 -17.68 -7.62 3.03
C SER A 71 -17.50 -7.74 1.51
N LYS A 72 -17.90 -6.73 0.74
CA LYS A 72 -17.69 -6.67 -0.71
C LYS A 72 -16.28 -6.21 -1.11
N ILE A 73 -15.49 -5.71 -0.15
CA ILE A 73 -14.10 -5.33 -0.40
C ILE A 73 -13.17 -6.51 -0.10
N SER A 74 -12.31 -6.83 -1.05
CA SER A 74 -11.21 -7.79 -0.89
C SER A 74 -9.90 -7.04 -0.69
N ILE A 75 -9.30 -7.20 0.49
CA ILE A 75 -8.05 -6.54 0.85
C ILE A 75 -6.85 -7.38 0.43
N VAL A 76 -5.98 -6.78 -0.37
CA VAL A 76 -4.73 -7.37 -0.83
C VAL A 76 -3.60 -6.40 -0.57
N GLY A 77 -2.48 -6.87 -0.03
CA GLY A 77 -1.35 -5.99 0.27
C GLY A 77 -0.02 -6.69 0.32
N GLN A 78 1.02 -5.89 0.35
CA GLN A 78 2.38 -6.36 0.54
C GLN A 78 3.18 -5.38 1.39
N GLU A 79 4.07 -5.91 2.23
CA GLU A 79 4.97 -5.15 3.09
C GLU A 79 6.32 -5.85 3.16
N SER A 80 7.40 -5.08 3.08
CA SER A 80 8.77 -5.61 3.09
C SER A 80 9.32 -5.83 4.50
N ASN A 81 8.98 -4.97 5.44
CA ASN A 81 9.43 -5.07 6.82
C ASN A 81 8.64 -6.16 7.57
N PRO A 82 9.32 -7.15 8.19
CA PRO A 82 8.63 -8.26 8.86
C PRO A 82 7.80 -7.82 10.07
N ASP A 83 8.25 -6.83 10.81
CA ASP A 83 7.54 -6.38 12.02
C ASP A 83 6.31 -5.54 11.63
N THR A 84 6.46 -4.65 10.66
CA THR A 84 5.35 -3.86 10.11
C THR A 84 4.31 -4.75 9.43
N TRP A 85 4.74 -5.81 8.73
CA TRP A 85 3.83 -6.81 8.17
C TRP A 85 3.01 -7.52 9.26
N ARG A 86 3.64 -7.90 10.40
CA ARG A 86 2.95 -8.49 11.55
C ARG A 86 1.97 -7.49 12.18
N LEU A 87 2.39 -6.22 12.33
CA LEU A 87 1.52 -5.15 12.83
C LEU A 87 0.30 -4.95 11.94
N CYS A 88 0.46 -4.98 10.61
CA CYS A 88 -0.65 -4.93 9.65
C CYS A 88 -1.64 -6.08 9.89
N LYS A 89 -1.15 -7.31 9.96
CA LYS A 89 -2.01 -8.48 10.24
C LYS A 89 -2.79 -8.34 11.54
N MET A 90 -2.13 -7.93 12.61
CA MET A 90 -2.77 -7.70 13.91
C MET A 90 -3.82 -6.58 13.83
N ASN A 91 -3.49 -5.48 13.16
CA ASN A 91 -4.37 -4.33 12.98
C ASN A 91 -5.68 -4.72 12.29
N LEU A 92 -5.58 -5.49 11.21
CA LEU A 92 -6.74 -5.94 10.44
C LEU A 92 -7.53 -7.02 11.21
N ALA A 93 -6.85 -7.99 11.84
CA ALA A 93 -7.48 -9.04 12.62
C ALA A 93 -8.33 -8.51 13.80
N ILE A 94 -7.81 -7.51 14.55
CA ILE A 94 -8.53 -6.87 15.66
C ILE A 94 -9.84 -6.21 15.19
N ARG A 95 -9.92 -5.85 13.91
CA ARG A 95 -11.09 -5.21 13.29
C ARG A 95 -11.98 -6.19 12.52
N GLY A 96 -11.61 -7.48 12.50
CA GLY A 96 -12.34 -8.49 11.74
C GLY A 96 -12.21 -8.33 10.21
N ILE A 97 -11.18 -7.63 9.75
CA ILE A 97 -10.91 -7.40 8.33
C ILE A 97 -10.07 -8.55 7.78
N SER A 98 -10.65 -9.33 6.87
CA SER A 98 -9.92 -10.36 6.13
C SER A 98 -8.99 -9.75 5.11
N CYS A 99 -7.77 -10.30 4.96
CA CYS A 99 -6.77 -9.77 4.05
C CYS A 99 -5.85 -10.85 3.48
N ASN A 100 -5.32 -10.60 2.28
CA ASN A 100 -4.24 -11.37 1.67
C ASN A 100 -2.97 -10.50 1.62
N LEU A 101 -2.03 -10.76 2.52
CA LEU A 101 -0.73 -10.06 2.61
C LEU A 101 0.43 -10.93 2.09
N GLY A 102 0.15 -11.88 1.18
CA GLY A 102 1.18 -12.69 0.50
C GLY A 102 1.84 -13.77 1.37
N GLY A 103 1.26 -14.14 2.52
CA GLY A 103 1.75 -15.20 3.41
C GLY A 103 2.98 -14.82 4.25
N THR A 104 3.89 -14.02 3.75
CA THR A 104 5.08 -13.48 4.46
C THR A 104 5.44 -12.10 3.90
N ASN A 105 6.21 -11.34 4.69
CA ASN A 105 6.77 -10.08 4.23
C ASN A 105 7.67 -10.28 2.99
N ALA A 106 7.67 -9.33 2.08
CA ALA A 106 8.53 -9.35 0.90
C ALA A 106 8.61 -7.96 0.24
N SER A 107 9.75 -7.68 -0.40
CA SER A 107 9.86 -6.51 -1.28
C SER A 107 8.93 -6.65 -2.49
N THR A 108 8.10 -5.66 -2.71
CA THR A 108 7.16 -5.58 -3.82
C THR A 108 7.86 -5.59 -5.18
N PHE A 109 9.07 -5.06 -5.25
CA PHE A 109 9.84 -5.05 -6.49
C PHE A 109 10.52 -6.39 -6.77
N ILE A 110 11.22 -6.94 -5.77
CA ILE A 110 12.07 -8.12 -5.93
C ILE A 110 11.26 -9.43 -5.86
N ASN A 111 10.24 -9.47 -5.00
CA ASN A 111 9.44 -10.66 -4.77
C ASN A 111 7.96 -10.32 -4.67
N ASP A 112 7.39 -9.92 -5.79
CA ASP A 112 5.96 -9.62 -5.92
C ASP A 112 5.12 -10.88 -5.61
N LYS A 113 4.37 -10.85 -4.52
CA LYS A 113 3.50 -11.94 -4.07
C LYS A 113 2.17 -12.01 -4.82
N HIS A 114 1.87 -10.98 -5.57
CA HIS A 114 0.57 -10.80 -6.25
C HIS A 114 0.76 -10.54 -7.75
N LYS A 115 1.60 -11.34 -8.44
CA LYS A 115 2.05 -11.09 -9.81
C LYS A 115 0.90 -10.86 -10.79
N ASP A 116 -0.15 -11.67 -10.70
CA ASP A 116 -1.28 -11.66 -11.63
C ASP A 116 -2.46 -10.80 -11.16
N LEU A 117 -2.28 -10.10 -10.03
CA LEU A 117 -3.33 -9.24 -9.47
C LEU A 117 -3.66 -8.11 -10.44
N LYS A 118 -4.98 -7.90 -10.62
CA LYS A 118 -5.57 -6.67 -11.14
C LYS A 118 -6.55 -6.15 -10.09
N ALA A 119 -6.30 -4.93 -9.64
CA ALA A 119 -7.04 -4.31 -8.57
C ALA A 119 -8.00 -3.25 -9.11
N ASP A 120 -9.20 -3.21 -8.53
CA ASP A 120 -10.20 -2.17 -8.81
C ASP A 120 -9.76 -0.84 -8.21
N TYR A 121 -9.14 -0.90 -7.04
CA TYR A 121 -8.64 0.28 -6.32
C TYR A 121 -7.24 0.04 -5.81
N ILE A 122 -6.35 1.03 -6.01
CA ILE A 122 -5.02 1.02 -5.40
C ILE A 122 -4.88 2.25 -4.52
N MET A 123 -4.53 2.03 -3.26
CA MET A 123 -4.24 3.09 -2.28
C MET A 123 -2.84 2.88 -1.75
N ALA A 124 -1.95 3.85 -1.91
CA ALA A 124 -0.56 3.68 -1.50
C ALA A 124 0.08 4.97 -0.96
N ASN A 125 0.95 4.79 0.03
CA ASN A 125 1.94 5.80 0.43
C ASN A 125 3.34 5.18 0.33
N PRO A 126 3.93 5.10 -0.88
CA PRO A 126 5.23 4.48 -1.05
C PRO A 126 6.34 5.25 -0.34
N PRO A 127 7.43 4.58 0.07
CA PRO A 127 8.62 5.25 0.58
C PRO A 127 9.15 6.26 -0.44
N PHE A 128 9.27 7.54 -0.04
CA PHE A 128 9.72 8.60 -0.93
C PHE A 128 11.22 8.52 -1.20
N ASN A 129 11.60 8.68 -2.45
CA ASN A 129 12.99 8.76 -2.88
C ASN A 129 13.86 7.56 -2.43
N LEU A 130 13.26 6.38 -2.34
CA LEU A 130 13.94 5.15 -1.95
C LEU A 130 15.10 4.86 -2.90
N LYS A 131 16.32 4.74 -2.35
CA LYS A 131 17.55 4.42 -3.08
C LYS A 131 17.88 2.94 -2.94
N GLY A 132 18.62 2.38 -3.90
CA GLY A 132 19.11 1.00 -3.82
C GLY A 132 17.99 -0.05 -3.74
N TRP A 133 16.81 0.24 -4.28
CA TRP A 133 15.64 -0.62 -4.25
C TRP A 133 15.77 -1.87 -5.15
N ARG A 134 16.74 -1.87 -6.04
CA ARG A 134 17.22 -3.00 -6.85
C ARG A 134 18.71 -2.90 -7.11
N GLY A 135 19.36 -4.00 -7.49
CA GLY A 135 20.71 -3.99 -8.03
C GLY A 135 20.75 -3.39 -9.45
N GLU A 136 21.95 -3.05 -9.94
CA GLU A 136 22.14 -2.43 -11.26
C GLU A 136 21.56 -3.31 -12.39
N ASP A 137 21.81 -4.62 -12.33
CA ASP A 137 21.38 -5.58 -13.35
C ASP A 137 20.05 -6.27 -13.02
N GLU A 138 19.48 -6.00 -11.84
CA GLU A 138 18.22 -6.60 -11.42
C GLU A 138 17.03 -5.90 -12.08
N LEU A 139 15.99 -6.66 -12.39
CA LEU A 139 14.69 -6.19 -12.90
C LEU A 139 14.79 -5.36 -14.20
N THR A 140 15.91 -5.40 -14.92
CA THR A 140 16.10 -4.61 -16.15
C THR A 140 15.13 -4.99 -17.27
N LYS A 141 14.64 -6.25 -17.28
CA LYS A 141 13.66 -6.76 -18.25
C LYS A 141 12.29 -7.07 -17.61
N ASP A 142 12.01 -6.49 -16.46
CA ASP A 142 10.75 -6.72 -15.76
C ASP A 142 9.56 -6.23 -16.60
N PRO A 143 8.49 -7.04 -16.74
CA PRO A 143 7.33 -6.67 -17.57
C PRO A 143 6.62 -5.39 -17.12
N ARG A 144 6.77 -4.98 -15.85
CA ARG A 144 6.20 -3.73 -15.32
C ARG A 144 6.72 -2.47 -16.02
N TRP A 145 7.94 -2.54 -16.58
CA TRP A 145 8.58 -1.42 -17.30
C TRP A 145 8.41 -1.47 -18.82
N ARG A 146 7.72 -2.49 -19.34
CA ARG A 146 7.60 -2.66 -20.81
C ARG A 146 6.92 -1.45 -21.44
N GLY A 147 7.60 -0.81 -22.40
CA GLY A 147 7.11 0.40 -23.08
C GLY A 147 7.46 1.72 -22.36
N TYR A 148 8.16 1.65 -21.25
CA TYR A 148 8.60 2.80 -20.45
C TYR A 148 10.12 2.79 -20.26
N ALA A 149 10.67 3.92 -19.82
CA ALA A 149 12.06 4.00 -19.43
C ALA A 149 12.32 3.11 -18.19
N LEU A 150 13.49 2.48 -18.14
CA LEU A 150 13.90 1.71 -16.98
C LEU A 150 14.03 2.63 -15.75
N PRO A 151 13.32 2.36 -14.64
CA PRO A 151 13.44 3.18 -13.44
C PRO A 151 14.87 3.14 -12.86
N PRO A 152 15.44 4.29 -12.46
CA PRO A 152 16.80 4.37 -11.95
C PRO A 152 16.94 3.68 -10.59
N THR A 153 18.12 3.09 -10.31
CA THR A 153 18.43 2.50 -9.00
C THR A 153 18.51 3.53 -7.88
N SER A 154 18.81 4.77 -8.25
CA SER A 154 18.97 5.89 -7.31
C SER A 154 17.67 6.42 -6.72
N ASN A 155 16.52 6.11 -7.33
CA ASN A 155 15.21 6.61 -6.88
C ASN A 155 14.07 5.70 -7.38
N ALA A 156 13.25 5.18 -6.46
CA ALA A 156 12.15 4.27 -6.76
C ALA A 156 10.83 4.97 -7.13
N ASN A 157 10.71 6.30 -7.08
CA ASN A 157 9.43 6.98 -7.28
C ASN A 157 8.76 6.56 -8.59
N TYR A 158 9.51 6.53 -9.67
CA TYR A 158 9.01 6.11 -10.99
C TYR A 158 8.66 4.61 -11.03
N ALA A 159 9.45 3.77 -10.35
CA ALA A 159 9.16 2.34 -10.25
C ALA A 159 7.83 2.07 -9.50
N TRP A 160 7.52 2.85 -8.47
CA TRP A 160 6.23 2.76 -7.78
C TRP A 160 5.06 3.12 -8.70
N ILE A 161 5.17 4.19 -9.48
CA ILE A 161 4.15 4.58 -10.45
C ILE A 161 3.90 3.44 -11.45
N LEU A 162 4.96 2.88 -12.04
CA LEU A 162 4.84 1.80 -13.01
C LEU A 162 4.32 0.49 -12.38
N HIS A 163 4.72 0.19 -11.14
CA HIS A 163 4.16 -0.95 -10.41
C HIS A 163 2.65 -0.78 -10.19
N ILE A 164 2.22 0.37 -9.67
CA ILE A 164 0.80 0.69 -9.48
C ILE A 164 0.04 0.56 -10.80
N LEU A 165 0.53 1.18 -11.87
CA LEU A 165 -0.07 1.08 -13.20
C LEU A 165 -0.19 -0.37 -13.68
N SER A 166 0.83 -1.20 -13.45
CA SER A 166 0.83 -2.61 -13.84
C SER A 166 -0.21 -3.46 -13.12
N LYS A 167 -0.62 -3.05 -11.91
CA LYS A 167 -1.58 -3.75 -11.05
C LYS A 167 -3.01 -3.26 -11.18
N LEU A 168 -3.21 -2.12 -11.81
CA LEU A 168 -4.52 -1.53 -11.96
C LEU A 168 -5.36 -2.31 -12.98
N ASP A 169 -6.65 -2.50 -12.71
CA ASP A 169 -7.58 -3.00 -13.72
C ASP A 169 -7.65 -2.01 -14.88
N VAL A 170 -7.56 -2.53 -16.12
CA VAL A 170 -7.41 -1.68 -17.32
C VAL A 170 -8.71 -1.00 -17.74
N THR A 171 -9.86 -1.44 -17.23
CA THR A 171 -11.18 -0.96 -17.66
C THR A 171 -11.80 0.03 -16.69
N HIS A 172 -11.63 -0.18 -15.39
CA HIS A 172 -12.29 0.60 -14.36
C HIS A 172 -11.42 0.89 -13.12
N GLY A 173 -10.17 0.42 -13.14
CA GLY A 173 -9.30 0.60 -11.98
C GLY A 173 -8.96 2.06 -11.68
N VAL A 174 -8.98 2.43 -10.40
CA VAL A 174 -8.66 3.77 -9.91
C VAL A 174 -7.53 3.68 -8.88
N ALA A 175 -6.54 4.56 -8.99
CA ALA A 175 -5.43 4.63 -8.02
C ALA A 175 -5.33 6.01 -7.37
N GLY A 176 -5.26 6.02 -6.03
CA GLY A 176 -4.93 7.19 -5.22
C GLY A 176 -3.67 6.93 -4.41
N PHE A 177 -2.59 7.67 -4.66
CA PHE A 177 -1.33 7.45 -3.98
C PHE A 177 -0.55 8.75 -3.75
N LEU A 178 0.36 8.72 -2.79
CA LEU A 178 1.19 9.87 -2.42
C LEU A 178 2.53 9.79 -3.14
N LEU A 179 3.05 10.94 -3.50
CA LEU A 179 4.41 11.11 -4.01
C LEU A 179 5.11 12.24 -3.28
N ALA A 180 6.44 12.19 -3.24
CA ALA A 180 7.23 13.30 -2.77
C ALA A 180 6.98 14.56 -3.62
N ASN A 181 7.02 15.73 -3.01
CA ASN A 181 6.96 16.99 -3.75
C ASN A 181 8.10 17.03 -4.78
N GLY A 182 7.77 17.36 -6.04
CA GLY A 182 8.73 17.38 -7.15
C GLY A 182 9.14 15.99 -7.68
N ALA A 183 8.34 14.95 -7.43
CA ALA A 183 8.59 13.60 -7.94
C ALA A 183 8.17 13.40 -9.41
N LEU A 184 7.50 14.38 -10.01
CA LEU A 184 7.05 14.41 -11.41
C LEU A 184 7.85 15.44 -12.21
#